data_80cc4a7898f7050842e757f3344a4d81
#
_entry.id   80cc4a7898f7050842e757f3344a4d81
#
_cell.length_a   1.000
_cell.length_b   1.000
_cell.length_c   1.000
_cell.angle_alpha   90.00
_cell.angle_beta   90.00
_cell.angle_gamma   90.00
#
_symmetry.space_group_name_H-M   'P 1'
#
loop_
_entity.id
_entity.type
_entity.pdbx_description
1 polymer ?
#
loop_
_entity_poly.entity_id
_entity_poly.type
_entity_poly.pdbx_seq_one_letter_code
_entity_poly.pdbx_strand_id
1 'polypeptide(L)'
;MIDYDYPLFRPPAEANNIIIQVTLGCSYNNCSFCSMYKTKKYEVRKLEDVYKEIDTIARAYPATTKVFLADGDALALPSEHLLTLLKYLQKAFVKLRRVSLYASAQNILSKSQEELELLQKNRLTLIYYGIETGSNLILKKITKGVGQSDIIESLNLASSTGIKISATVILGIGGELYSNEHIEQTAKIINATRVNYLSTLQLGLEEDAKDNFY
;
A
#
# COMPACT_ATOMS: atom_id res chain seq x y z
N MET A 1 -26.49 2.58 -2.22
CA MET A 1 -25.65 2.60 -1.01
C MET A 1 -24.42 1.80 -1.36
N ILE A 2 -23.23 2.26 -0.98
CA ILE A 2 -22.00 1.47 -1.22
C ILE A 2 -21.88 0.52 -0.05
N ASP A 3 -21.71 -0.76 -0.37
CA ASP A 3 -21.55 -1.81 0.62
C ASP A 3 -20.07 -2.19 0.68
N TYR A 4 -19.38 -1.77 1.74
CA TYR A 4 -17.97 -2.10 1.96
C TYR A 4 -17.85 -3.42 2.70
N ASP A 5 -16.92 -4.25 2.26
CA ASP A 5 -16.48 -5.43 2.99
C ASP A 5 -15.54 -4.99 4.13
N TYR A 6 -15.94 -5.20 5.38
CA TYR A 6 -15.18 -4.82 6.57
C TYR A 6 -14.35 -5.99 7.12
N PRO A 7 -13.22 -5.72 7.82
CA PRO A 7 -12.64 -4.42 8.16
C PRO A 7 -12.04 -3.71 6.94
N LEU A 8 -12.13 -2.38 6.93
CA LEU A 8 -11.63 -1.53 5.85
C LEU A 8 -10.65 -0.52 6.42
N PHE A 9 -9.42 -0.54 5.94
CA PHE A 9 -8.34 0.32 6.43
C PHE A 9 -7.89 1.32 5.39
N ARG A 10 -7.49 2.49 5.86
CA ARG A 10 -6.84 3.53 5.05
C ARG A 10 -5.85 4.31 5.89
N PRO A 11 -4.81 4.90 5.28
CA PRO A 11 -3.91 5.79 6.00
C PRO A 11 -4.65 7.01 6.57
N PRO A 12 -4.27 7.54 7.75
CA PRO A 12 -4.89 8.74 8.32
C PRO A 12 -4.90 9.93 7.35
N ALA A 13 -3.86 10.07 6.51
CA ALA A 13 -3.77 11.11 5.47
C ALA A 13 -4.85 11.01 4.37
N GLU A 14 -5.54 9.87 4.28
CA GLU A 14 -6.64 9.63 3.34
C GLU A 14 -8.02 9.75 4.00
N ALA A 15 -8.12 10.14 5.28
CA ALA A 15 -9.36 10.14 6.05
C ALA A 15 -10.53 10.88 5.37
N ASN A 16 -10.23 11.99 4.67
CA ASN A 16 -11.21 12.84 3.99
C ASN A 16 -11.31 12.58 2.48
N ASN A 17 -10.64 11.56 1.97
CA ASN A 17 -10.68 11.23 0.55
C ASN A 17 -11.70 10.12 0.27
N ILE A 18 -12.17 10.06 -0.96
CA ILE A 18 -13.01 8.95 -1.41
C ILE A 18 -12.20 7.66 -1.32
N ILE A 19 -12.82 6.62 -0.77
CA ILE A 19 -12.27 5.28 -0.71
C ILE A 19 -13.07 4.36 -1.63
N ILE A 20 -12.37 3.55 -2.42
CA ILE A 20 -12.99 2.57 -3.32
C ILE A 20 -12.27 1.25 -3.11
N GLN A 21 -12.99 0.24 -2.68
CA GLN A 21 -12.48 -1.12 -2.56
C GLN A 21 -12.35 -1.76 -3.95
N VAL A 22 -11.13 -2.11 -4.35
CA VAL A 22 -10.85 -2.74 -5.66
C VAL A 22 -10.39 -4.18 -5.52
N THR A 23 -9.85 -4.49 -4.35
CA THR A 23 -9.53 -5.84 -3.88
C THR A 23 -10.13 -6.05 -2.50
N LEU A 24 -10.22 -7.29 -2.04
CA LEU A 24 -10.53 -7.64 -0.67
C LEU A 24 -9.29 -8.32 -0.07
N GLY A 25 -8.97 -8.01 1.18
CA GLY A 25 -7.83 -8.59 1.88
C GLY A 25 -6.47 -8.13 1.34
N CYS A 26 -5.43 -8.89 1.65
CA CYS A 26 -4.05 -8.66 1.22
C CYS A 26 -3.53 -9.88 0.47
N SER A 27 -2.86 -9.68 -0.68
CA SER A 27 -2.38 -10.77 -1.53
C SER A 27 -1.29 -11.60 -0.86
N TYR A 28 -0.47 -10.98 -0.03
CA TYR A 28 0.58 -11.67 0.71
C TYR A 28 0.09 -12.23 2.06
N ASN A 29 -0.52 -11.42 2.89
CA ASN A 29 -1.19 -11.70 4.18
C ASN A 29 -0.44 -12.62 5.20
N ASN A 30 0.88 -12.81 5.05
CA ASN A 30 1.69 -13.70 5.90
C ASN A 30 2.47 -12.97 7.00
N CYS A 31 2.50 -11.63 6.99
CA CYS A 31 3.23 -10.86 7.99
C CYS A 31 2.72 -11.16 9.39
N SER A 32 3.61 -11.59 10.32
CA SER A 32 3.22 -12.03 11.67
C SER A 32 2.71 -10.90 12.57
N PHE A 33 3.14 -9.66 12.31
CA PHE A 33 2.72 -8.48 13.08
C PHE A 33 1.40 -7.86 12.61
N CYS A 34 0.93 -8.22 11.40
CA CYS A 34 -0.20 -7.55 10.77
C CYS A 34 -1.49 -8.36 10.97
N SER A 35 -2.46 -7.78 11.68
CA SER A 35 -3.79 -8.36 11.88
C SER A 35 -4.85 -7.83 10.90
N MET A 36 -4.55 -6.74 10.15
CA MET A 36 -5.54 -5.97 9.39
C MET A 36 -6.44 -6.80 8.47
N TYR A 37 -5.87 -7.81 7.80
CA TYR A 37 -6.60 -8.59 6.79
C TYR A 37 -6.59 -10.10 7.05
N LYS A 38 -6.24 -10.56 8.26
CA LYS A 38 -6.18 -12.00 8.58
C LYS A 38 -7.53 -12.71 8.44
N THR A 39 -8.63 -12.00 8.65
CA THR A 39 -9.99 -12.54 8.53
C THR A 39 -10.53 -12.52 7.09
N LYS A 40 -9.78 -11.93 6.14
CA LYS A 40 -10.21 -11.80 4.74
C LYS A 40 -9.41 -12.72 3.83
N LYS A 41 -10.11 -13.32 2.88
CA LYS A 41 -9.49 -13.96 1.73
C LYS A 41 -9.18 -12.90 0.67
N TYR A 42 -7.99 -12.98 0.05
CA TYR A 42 -7.67 -12.10 -1.08
C TYR A 42 -8.58 -12.41 -2.27
N GLU A 43 -9.21 -11.37 -2.79
CA GLU A 43 -10.07 -11.43 -3.95
C GLU A 43 -9.97 -10.13 -4.76
N VAL A 44 -9.99 -10.25 -6.08
CA VAL A 44 -10.09 -9.11 -7.01
C VAL A 44 -11.56 -8.86 -7.30
N ARG A 45 -12.04 -7.66 -7.03
CA ARG A 45 -13.44 -7.29 -7.30
C ARG A 45 -13.69 -7.12 -8.80
N LYS A 46 -14.86 -7.51 -9.26
CA LYS A 46 -15.28 -7.35 -10.65
C LYS A 46 -15.35 -5.87 -11.02
N LEU A 47 -14.75 -5.49 -12.14
CA LEU A 47 -14.73 -4.09 -12.60
C LEU A 47 -16.13 -3.50 -12.76
N GLU A 48 -17.10 -4.30 -13.22
CA GLU A 48 -18.50 -3.84 -13.40
C GLU A 48 -19.14 -3.36 -12.10
N ASP A 49 -18.84 -4.02 -10.98
CA ASP A 49 -19.37 -3.66 -9.68
C ASP A 49 -18.64 -2.43 -9.12
N VAL A 50 -17.31 -2.38 -9.28
CA VAL A 50 -16.50 -1.21 -8.93
C VAL A 50 -16.94 0.02 -9.73
N TYR A 51 -17.26 -0.12 -11.02
CA TYR A 51 -17.75 1.00 -11.86
C TYR A 51 -19.10 1.53 -11.39
N LYS A 52 -20.05 0.67 -11.02
CA LYS A 52 -21.34 1.09 -10.46
C LYS A 52 -21.16 1.93 -9.19
N GLU A 53 -20.20 1.53 -8.34
CA GLU A 53 -19.87 2.29 -7.13
C GLU A 53 -19.22 3.64 -7.48
N ILE A 54 -18.25 3.65 -8.39
CA ILE A 54 -17.63 4.89 -8.89
C ILE A 54 -18.68 5.86 -9.42
N ASP A 55 -19.60 5.40 -10.26
CA ASP A 55 -20.66 6.24 -10.83
C ASP A 55 -21.58 6.80 -9.74
N THR A 56 -21.89 6.00 -8.74
CA THR A 56 -22.72 6.43 -7.61
C THR A 56 -22.02 7.51 -6.80
N ILE A 57 -20.73 7.31 -6.51
CA ILE A 57 -19.90 8.27 -5.77
C ILE A 57 -19.72 9.56 -6.60
N ALA A 58 -19.45 9.43 -7.89
CA ALA A 58 -19.21 10.58 -8.77
C ALA A 58 -20.44 11.50 -8.87
N ARG A 59 -21.66 10.93 -8.89
CA ARG A 59 -22.90 11.72 -8.82
C ARG A 59 -23.04 12.47 -7.50
N ALA A 60 -22.68 11.84 -6.38
CA ALA A 60 -22.79 12.44 -5.06
C ALA A 60 -21.65 13.46 -4.76
N TYR A 61 -20.46 13.20 -5.28
CA TYR A 61 -19.24 13.98 -4.99
C TYR A 61 -18.49 14.36 -6.29
N PRO A 62 -19.09 15.13 -7.21
CA PRO A 62 -18.49 15.44 -8.53
C PRO A 62 -17.22 16.28 -8.46
N ALA A 63 -16.97 16.95 -7.33
CA ALA A 63 -15.77 17.77 -7.10
C ALA A 63 -14.58 16.97 -6.56
N THR A 64 -14.66 15.64 -6.47
CA THR A 64 -13.61 14.78 -5.96
C THR A 64 -12.29 14.98 -6.71
N THR A 65 -11.22 15.19 -5.94
CA THR A 65 -9.87 15.40 -6.46
C THR A 65 -8.89 14.29 -6.10
N LYS A 66 -9.25 13.46 -5.13
CA LYS A 66 -8.39 12.40 -4.59
C LYS A 66 -9.21 11.14 -4.31
N VAL A 67 -8.69 10.00 -4.73
CA VAL A 67 -9.29 8.68 -4.48
C VAL A 67 -8.23 7.76 -3.90
N PHE A 68 -8.58 7.01 -2.86
CA PHE A 68 -7.77 5.93 -2.30
C PHE A 68 -8.36 4.59 -2.73
N LEU A 69 -7.54 3.76 -3.39
CA LEU A 69 -7.93 2.39 -3.76
C LEU A 69 -7.55 1.45 -2.61
N ALA A 70 -8.54 0.86 -2.00
CA ALA A 70 -8.43 -0.16 -0.96
C ALA A 70 -8.61 -1.56 -1.60
N ASP A 71 -8.23 -2.65 -1.04
CA ASP A 71 -7.77 -3.03 0.27
C ASP A 71 -6.22 -3.12 0.34
N GLY A 72 -5.72 -4.15 1.02
CA GLY A 72 -4.38 -4.27 1.58
C GLY A 72 -3.20 -4.05 0.63
N ASP A 73 -3.34 -4.37 -0.65
CA ASP A 73 -2.30 -4.13 -1.65
C ASP A 73 -2.86 -4.09 -3.09
N ALA A 74 -3.66 -3.09 -3.37
CA ALA A 74 -4.29 -2.92 -4.68
C ALA A 74 -3.28 -2.88 -5.85
N LEU A 75 -2.01 -2.58 -5.61
CA LEU A 75 -0.96 -2.66 -6.63
C LEU A 75 -0.65 -4.10 -7.09
N ALA A 76 -1.12 -5.13 -6.37
CA ALA A 76 -1.04 -6.52 -6.80
C ALA A 76 -1.85 -6.81 -8.08
N LEU A 77 -2.81 -5.94 -8.41
CA LEU A 77 -3.59 -6.06 -9.65
C LEU A 77 -2.68 -5.96 -10.88
N PRO A 78 -3.01 -6.69 -11.98
CA PRO A 78 -2.32 -6.52 -13.25
C PRO A 78 -2.33 -5.06 -13.72
N SER A 79 -1.25 -4.62 -14.37
CA SER A 79 -1.09 -3.23 -14.80
C SER A 79 -2.20 -2.77 -15.75
N GLU A 80 -2.65 -3.65 -16.65
CA GLU A 80 -3.75 -3.37 -17.57
C GLU A 80 -5.08 -3.16 -16.84
N HIS A 81 -5.35 -3.98 -15.82
CA HIS A 81 -6.55 -3.85 -14.98
C HIS A 81 -6.55 -2.52 -14.22
N LEU A 82 -5.42 -2.17 -13.58
CA LEU A 82 -5.26 -0.88 -12.91
C LEU A 82 -5.41 0.29 -13.89
N LEU A 83 -4.79 0.21 -15.07
CA LEU A 83 -4.88 1.25 -16.08
C LEU A 83 -6.32 1.49 -16.53
N THR A 84 -7.07 0.41 -16.76
CA THR A 84 -8.48 0.47 -17.13
C THR A 84 -9.31 1.17 -16.05
N LEU A 85 -9.07 0.81 -14.78
CA LEU A 85 -9.72 1.42 -13.63
C LEU A 85 -9.35 2.93 -13.49
N LEU A 86 -8.05 3.26 -13.60
CA LEU A 86 -7.58 4.65 -13.50
C LEU A 86 -8.17 5.55 -14.58
N LYS A 87 -8.30 5.05 -15.81
CA LYS A 87 -8.97 5.76 -16.91
C LYS A 87 -10.45 5.98 -16.62
N TYR A 88 -11.12 4.96 -16.05
CA TYR A 88 -12.53 5.09 -15.67
C TYR A 88 -12.72 6.14 -14.56
N LEU A 89 -11.87 6.13 -13.54
CA LEU A 89 -11.88 7.15 -12.48
C LEU A 89 -11.69 8.57 -13.02
N GLN A 90 -10.78 8.77 -13.99
CA GLN A 90 -10.56 10.08 -14.61
C GLN A 90 -11.78 10.55 -15.40
N LYS A 91 -12.51 9.62 -16.05
CA LYS A 91 -13.74 9.92 -16.75
C LYS A 91 -14.86 10.30 -15.78
N ALA A 92 -15.01 9.56 -14.67
CA ALA A 92 -16.04 9.78 -13.68
C ALA A 92 -15.81 11.05 -12.83
N PHE A 93 -14.55 11.31 -12.45
CA PHE A 93 -14.16 12.45 -11.62
C PHE A 93 -13.31 13.45 -12.41
N VAL A 94 -13.95 14.40 -13.09
CA VAL A 94 -13.27 15.37 -13.99
C VAL A 94 -12.18 16.20 -13.30
N LYS A 95 -12.28 16.36 -11.96
CA LYS A 95 -11.30 17.09 -11.14
C LYS A 95 -10.24 16.20 -10.48
N LEU A 96 -10.21 14.91 -10.82
CA LEU A 96 -9.28 13.94 -10.21
C LEU A 96 -7.82 14.33 -10.47
N ARG A 97 -7.05 14.48 -9.40
CA ARG A 97 -5.62 14.84 -9.44
C ARG A 97 -4.73 13.72 -8.91
N ARG A 98 -5.23 12.89 -8.01
CA ARG A 98 -4.46 11.83 -7.36
C ARG A 98 -5.32 10.59 -7.15
N VAL A 99 -4.74 9.46 -7.51
CA VAL A 99 -5.10 8.15 -6.99
C VAL A 99 -3.95 7.66 -6.12
N SER A 100 -4.27 7.05 -4.99
CA SER A 100 -3.31 6.46 -4.06
C SER A 100 -3.77 5.05 -3.66
N LEU A 101 -2.83 4.22 -3.23
CA LEU A 101 -3.08 2.84 -2.81
C LEU A 101 -1.95 2.31 -1.91
N TYR A 102 -2.17 1.17 -1.27
CA TYR A 102 -1.10 0.41 -0.63
C TYR A 102 -0.31 -0.41 -1.66
N ALA A 103 1.00 -0.49 -1.45
CA ALA A 103 1.91 -1.27 -2.27
C ALA A 103 2.96 -1.99 -1.42
N SER A 104 3.39 -3.15 -1.87
CA SER A 104 4.53 -3.92 -1.32
C SER A 104 5.70 -3.93 -2.29
N ALA A 105 6.88 -4.37 -1.82
CA ALA A 105 8.03 -4.58 -2.70
C ALA A 105 7.71 -5.57 -3.82
N GLN A 106 7.07 -6.69 -3.47
CA GLN A 106 6.69 -7.72 -4.45
C GLN A 106 5.82 -7.15 -5.56
N ASN A 107 4.83 -6.31 -5.21
CA ASN A 107 3.93 -5.72 -6.20
C ASN A 107 4.64 -4.73 -7.12
N ILE A 108 5.56 -3.93 -6.59
CA ILE A 108 6.34 -2.98 -7.38
C ILE A 108 7.29 -3.72 -8.31
N LEU A 109 8.05 -4.68 -7.77
CA LEU A 109 9.03 -5.46 -8.54
C LEU A 109 8.40 -6.43 -9.56
N SER A 110 7.11 -6.72 -9.44
CA SER A 110 6.36 -7.48 -10.44
C SER A 110 5.98 -6.68 -11.68
N LYS A 111 6.24 -5.38 -11.69
CA LYS A 111 5.90 -4.46 -12.79
C LYS A 111 7.16 -3.88 -13.42
N SER A 112 7.11 -3.64 -14.73
CA SER A 112 8.18 -2.92 -15.41
C SER A 112 8.16 -1.44 -15.07
N GLN A 113 9.26 -0.75 -15.35
CA GLN A 113 9.33 0.70 -15.20
C GLN A 113 8.29 1.39 -16.08
N GLU A 114 8.13 0.94 -17.32
CA GLU A 114 7.18 1.48 -18.28
C GLU A 114 5.73 1.33 -17.80
N GLU A 115 5.40 0.19 -17.17
CA GLU A 115 4.08 -0.04 -16.58
C GLU A 115 3.82 0.95 -15.45
N LEU A 116 4.77 1.13 -14.53
CA LEU A 116 4.65 2.07 -13.42
C LEU A 116 4.56 3.53 -13.92
N GLU A 117 5.34 3.90 -14.93
CA GLU A 117 5.23 5.23 -15.56
C GLU A 117 3.85 5.44 -16.19
N LEU A 118 3.30 4.43 -16.85
CA LEU A 118 1.98 4.50 -17.44
C LEU A 118 0.88 4.65 -16.38
N LEU A 119 0.98 3.94 -15.27
CA LEU A 119 0.08 4.09 -14.11
C LEU A 119 0.22 5.50 -13.51
N GLN A 120 1.44 6.01 -13.37
CA GLN A 120 1.71 7.36 -12.86
C GLN A 120 1.08 8.44 -13.76
N LYS A 121 1.26 8.35 -15.08
CA LYS A 121 0.65 9.26 -16.06
C LYS A 121 -0.89 9.25 -15.98
N ASN A 122 -1.46 8.13 -15.54
CA ASN A 122 -2.90 7.96 -15.33
C ASN A 122 -3.35 8.21 -13.88
N ARG A 123 -2.64 9.07 -13.14
CA ARG A 123 -3.00 9.59 -11.81
C ARG A 123 -2.67 8.70 -10.62
N LEU A 124 -2.03 7.55 -10.77
CA LEU A 124 -1.44 6.85 -9.63
C LEU A 124 -0.17 7.60 -9.19
N THR A 125 -0.32 8.61 -8.35
CA THR A 125 0.77 9.54 -8.01
C THR A 125 1.28 9.40 -6.58
N LEU A 126 0.70 8.52 -5.78
CA LEU A 126 1.13 8.24 -4.41
C LEU A 126 0.91 6.77 -4.08
N ILE A 127 1.91 6.14 -3.48
CA ILE A 127 1.79 4.82 -2.86
C ILE A 127 2.09 4.91 -1.37
N TYR A 128 1.39 4.10 -0.58
CA TYR A 128 1.69 3.86 0.83
C TYR A 128 2.43 2.54 0.94
N TYR A 129 3.61 2.58 1.55
CA TYR A 129 4.56 1.49 1.54
C TYR A 129 5.05 1.17 2.95
N GLY A 130 4.88 -0.08 3.38
CA GLY A 130 5.42 -0.56 4.65
C GLY A 130 6.87 -1.03 4.49
N ILE A 131 7.83 -0.23 4.94
CA ILE A 131 9.23 -0.68 5.13
C ILE A 131 9.30 -1.59 6.34
N GLU A 132 8.63 -1.22 7.40
CA GLU A 132 8.56 -1.79 8.74
C GLU A 132 9.92 -1.77 9.44
N THR A 133 10.95 -2.36 8.85
CA THR A 133 12.34 -2.41 9.31
C THR A 133 13.29 -2.59 8.13
N GLY A 134 14.55 -2.18 8.31
CA GLY A 134 15.63 -2.45 7.35
C GLY A 134 16.44 -3.69 7.67
N SER A 135 16.25 -4.32 8.82
CA SER A 135 17.00 -5.51 9.21
C SER A 135 16.48 -6.77 8.51
N ASN A 136 17.33 -7.44 7.74
CA ASN A 136 17.00 -8.73 7.13
C ASN A 136 16.61 -9.80 8.15
N LEU A 137 17.25 -9.76 9.34
CA LEU A 137 16.92 -10.68 10.43
C LEU A 137 15.48 -10.46 10.90
N ILE A 138 15.10 -9.21 11.15
CA ILE A 138 13.74 -8.87 11.61
C ILE A 138 12.73 -9.11 10.50
N LEU A 139 13.02 -8.71 9.25
CA LEU A 139 12.16 -8.99 8.09
C LEU A 139 11.82 -10.48 7.96
N LYS A 140 12.83 -11.36 8.17
CA LYS A 140 12.61 -12.80 8.19
C LYS A 140 11.73 -13.24 9.36
N LYS A 141 11.99 -12.71 10.57
CA LYS A 141 11.23 -13.06 11.79
C LYS A 141 9.75 -12.66 11.65
N ILE A 142 9.46 -11.49 11.12
CA ILE A 142 8.09 -11.01 10.90
C ILE A 142 7.45 -11.56 9.62
N THR A 143 8.12 -12.45 8.94
CA THR A 143 7.63 -13.09 7.71
C THR A 143 7.19 -12.06 6.65
N LYS A 144 8.02 -11.00 6.45
CA LYS A 144 7.70 -9.92 5.48
C LYS A 144 7.77 -10.39 4.02
N GLY A 145 8.51 -11.48 3.74
CA GLY A 145 8.63 -12.09 2.43
C GLY A 145 9.57 -11.35 1.46
N VAL A 146 10.29 -10.34 1.92
CA VAL A 146 11.28 -9.57 1.16
C VAL A 146 12.48 -9.23 2.03
N GLY A 147 13.62 -8.96 1.39
CA GLY A 147 14.83 -8.49 2.06
C GLY A 147 15.04 -6.98 1.92
N GLN A 148 16.09 -6.49 2.57
CA GLN A 148 16.50 -5.08 2.51
C GLN A 148 16.77 -4.63 1.07
N SER A 149 17.45 -5.47 0.26
CA SER A 149 17.73 -5.19 -1.16
C SER A 149 16.46 -4.97 -1.97
N ASP A 150 15.47 -5.85 -1.79
CA ASP A 150 14.19 -5.76 -2.52
C ASP A 150 13.44 -4.47 -2.16
N ILE A 151 13.49 -4.08 -0.88
CA ILE A 151 12.91 -2.82 -0.41
C ILE A 151 13.59 -1.62 -1.09
N ILE A 152 14.94 -1.58 -1.10
CA ILE A 152 15.69 -0.50 -1.75
C ILE A 152 15.39 -0.46 -3.25
N GLU A 153 15.43 -1.59 -3.93
CA GLU A 153 15.18 -1.69 -5.36
C GLU A 153 13.76 -1.23 -5.71
N SER A 154 12.75 -1.72 -5.00
CA SER A 154 11.36 -1.35 -5.25
C SER A 154 11.07 0.14 -5.01
N LEU A 155 11.63 0.73 -3.94
CA LEU A 155 11.47 2.15 -3.64
C LEU A 155 12.15 3.01 -4.71
N ASN A 156 13.35 2.63 -5.16
CA ASN A 156 14.06 3.35 -6.23
C ASN A 156 13.34 3.22 -7.57
N LEU A 157 12.84 2.03 -7.90
CA LEU A 157 12.05 1.82 -9.12
C LEU A 157 10.77 2.68 -9.09
N ALA A 158 9.99 2.67 -8.01
CA ALA A 158 8.79 3.48 -7.92
C ALA A 158 9.10 4.99 -7.98
N SER A 159 10.14 5.45 -7.29
CA SER A 159 10.51 6.87 -7.29
C SER A 159 11.02 7.36 -8.64
N SER A 160 11.72 6.50 -9.42
CA SER A 160 12.22 6.85 -10.75
C SER A 160 11.10 7.17 -11.75
N THR A 161 9.92 6.59 -11.56
CA THR A 161 8.73 6.83 -12.40
C THR A 161 7.94 8.08 -12.02
N GLY A 162 8.35 8.79 -10.96
CA GLY A 162 7.65 9.98 -10.46
C GLY A 162 6.48 9.67 -9.52
N ILE A 163 6.24 8.42 -9.16
CA ILE A 163 5.30 8.05 -8.10
C ILE A 163 5.89 8.49 -6.75
N LYS A 164 5.12 9.24 -5.98
CA LYS A 164 5.48 9.61 -4.61
C LYS A 164 5.31 8.44 -3.67
N ILE A 165 6.17 8.37 -2.66
CA ILE A 165 6.18 7.30 -1.68
C ILE A 165 5.93 7.86 -0.29
N SER A 166 4.91 7.35 0.38
CA SER A 166 4.67 7.52 1.82
C SER A 166 5.04 6.23 2.53
N ALA A 167 6.23 6.20 3.11
CA ALA A 167 6.77 5.01 3.76
C ALA A 167 6.47 5.00 5.26
N THR A 168 6.30 3.80 5.81
CA THR A 168 6.08 3.58 7.24
C THR A 168 7.13 2.64 7.79
N VAL A 169 7.63 2.97 8.99
CA VAL A 169 8.53 2.16 9.81
C VAL A 169 7.84 1.87 11.13
N ILE A 170 8.00 0.66 11.66
CA ILE A 170 7.35 0.26 12.92
C ILE A 170 8.36 0.29 14.06
N LEU A 171 8.16 1.24 14.99
CA LEU A 171 8.95 1.33 16.22
C LEU A 171 8.62 0.16 17.14
N GLY A 172 9.65 -0.42 17.76
CA GLY A 172 9.50 -1.56 18.66
C GLY A 172 9.47 -2.93 17.98
N ILE A 173 9.46 -3.00 16.64
CA ILE A 173 9.39 -4.26 15.90
C ILE A 173 10.62 -5.16 16.12
N GLY A 174 11.75 -4.59 16.54
CA GLY A 174 12.98 -5.33 16.91
C GLY A 174 13.01 -5.78 18.36
N GLY A 175 12.03 -5.44 19.18
CA GLY A 175 12.10 -5.59 20.63
C GLY A 175 13.33 -4.88 21.20
N GLU A 176 13.72 -5.23 22.42
CA GLU A 176 14.94 -4.68 23.04
C GLU A 176 16.22 -5.22 22.36
N LEU A 177 16.22 -6.53 22.07
CA LEU A 177 17.39 -7.24 21.57
C LEU A 177 17.91 -6.73 20.22
N TYR A 178 17.01 -6.37 19.31
CA TYR A 178 17.37 -5.96 17.94
C TYR A 178 17.10 -4.47 17.67
N SER A 179 16.90 -3.67 18.71
CA SER A 179 16.55 -2.24 18.56
C SER A 179 17.63 -1.46 17.79
N ASN A 180 18.89 -1.63 18.14
CA ASN A 180 20.01 -0.94 17.47
C ASN A 180 20.13 -1.39 15.99
N GLU A 181 20.05 -2.68 15.73
CA GLU A 181 20.08 -3.21 14.35
C GLU A 181 18.90 -2.68 13.53
N HIS A 182 17.69 -2.67 14.10
CA HIS A 182 16.51 -2.08 13.47
C HIS A 182 16.77 -0.64 13.03
N ILE A 183 17.29 0.20 13.92
CA ILE A 183 17.57 1.61 13.65
C ILE A 183 18.60 1.77 12.55
N GLU A 184 19.75 1.11 12.70
CA GLU A 184 20.88 1.23 11.77
C GLU A 184 20.51 0.76 10.36
N GLN A 185 19.90 -0.42 10.25
CA GLN A 185 19.54 -0.98 8.95
C GLN A 185 18.38 -0.22 8.28
N THR A 186 17.45 0.30 9.08
CA THR A 186 16.37 1.14 8.55
C THR A 186 16.92 2.47 8.03
N ALA A 187 17.85 3.09 8.74
CA ALA A 187 18.52 4.31 8.28
C ALA A 187 19.25 4.09 6.94
N LYS A 188 19.85 2.91 6.72
CA LYS A 188 20.48 2.57 5.43
C LYS A 188 19.46 2.60 4.27
N ILE A 189 18.27 2.01 4.46
CA ILE A 189 17.20 2.06 3.44
C ILE A 189 16.84 3.51 3.14
N ILE A 190 16.54 4.28 4.18
CA ILE A 190 16.11 5.68 4.01
C ILE A 190 17.16 6.52 3.29
N ASN A 191 18.44 6.34 3.62
CA ASN A 191 19.53 7.06 2.99
C ASN A 191 19.80 6.61 1.54
N ALA A 192 19.47 5.37 1.19
CA ALA A 192 19.65 4.80 -0.15
C ALA A 192 18.46 5.04 -1.10
N THR A 193 17.36 5.64 -0.62
CA THR A 193 16.12 5.74 -1.37
C THR A 193 15.54 7.17 -1.34
N ARG A 194 14.60 7.45 -2.25
CA ARG A 194 13.89 8.75 -2.31
C ARG A 194 12.47 8.61 -1.79
N VAL A 195 12.31 8.51 -0.46
CA VAL A 195 11.00 8.54 0.20
C VAL A 195 10.52 9.98 0.33
N ASN A 196 9.28 10.29 -0.06
CA ASN A 196 8.72 11.64 0.01
C ASN A 196 8.15 11.96 1.39
N TYR A 197 7.55 10.96 2.04
CA TYR A 197 6.98 11.06 3.37
C TYR A 197 7.41 9.84 4.18
N LEU A 198 7.94 10.06 5.37
CA LEU A 198 8.31 9.00 6.31
C LEU A 198 7.45 9.15 7.56
N SER A 199 6.78 8.08 7.93
CA SER A 199 6.00 7.99 9.16
C SER A 199 6.50 6.84 10.02
N THR A 200 6.40 7.00 11.32
CA THR A 200 6.62 5.91 12.27
C THR A 200 5.32 5.54 12.95
N LEU A 201 5.09 4.26 13.11
CA LEU A 201 4.01 3.71 13.94
C LEU A 201 4.63 2.88 15.06
N GLN A 202 4.02 2.90 16.23
CA GLN A 202 4.40 1.99 17.29
C GLN A 202 3.82 0.60 17.02
N LEU A 203 4.60 -0.45 17.27
CA LEU A 203 4.12 -1.82 17.18
C LEU A 203 2.94 -2.03 18.14
N GLY A 204 1.80 -2.40 17.58
CA GLY A 204 0.64 -2.91 18.32
C GLY A 204 0.44 -4.37 17.97
N LEU A 205 0.45 -5.25 18.94
CA LEU A 205 0.13 -6.66 18.76
C LEU A 205 -1.18 -6.96 19.47
N GLU A 206 -2.06 -7.65 18.77
CA GLU A 206 -3.21 -8.27 19.41
C GLU A 206 -2.74 -9.36 20.37
N GLU A 207 -3.54 -9.68 21.40
CA GLU A 207 -3.13 -10.59 22.46
C GLU A 207 -2.68 -11.95 21.90
N ASP A 208 -3.45 -12.49 20.97
CA ASP A 208 -3.18 -13.79 20.33
C ASP A 208 -1.92 -13.79 19.44
N ALA A 209 -1.46 -12.62 19.01
CA ALA A 209 -0.27 -12.48 18.19
C ALA A 209 1.04 -12.35 19.00
N LYS A 210 0.94 -12.03 20.30
CA LYS A 210 2.11 -11.80 21.15
C LYS A 210 2.98 -13.05 21.32
N ASP A 211 2.36 -14.20 21.51
CA ASP A 211 3.06 -15.47 21.76
C ASP A 211 3.76 -16.03 20.52
N ASN A 212 3.33 -15.61 19.31
CA ASN A 212 3.83 -16.10 18.02
C ASN A 212 4.54 -15.02 17.21
N PHE A 213 4.85 -13.87 17.82
CA PHE A 213 5.39 -12.73 17.09
C PHE A 213 6.83 -12.97 16.58
N TYR A 214 7.66 -13.72 17.34
CA TYR A 214 9.02 -14.13 16.98
C TYR A 214 9.20 -15.65 16.97
#